data_b87987cbd05d79ca634c74d3560f749f
#
_entry.id   b87987cbd05d79ca634c74d3560f749f
#
_cell.length_a   1.000
_cell.length_b   1.000
_cell.length_c   1.000
_cell.angle_alpha   90.00
_cell.angle_beta   90.00
_cell.angle_gamma   90.00
#
_symmetry.space_group_name_H-M   'P 1'
#
loop_
_entity.id
_entity.type
_entity.pdbx_description
1 polymer ?
#
loop_
_entity_poly.entity_id
_entity_poly.type
_entity_poly.pdbx_seq_one_letter_code
_entity_poly.pdbx_strand_id
1 'polypeptide(L)'
;MSPDAGKAVSTWQTGIMKSLYENLSEPAPLEDGALRVIPLGGLGEVGRNMNVLEYRGKLLVVDCGVLFPEETQPGVDLILPDFSWIEDRMDDVVGLVLTHGHEDHIGAVPYLLKQRADIPVYGSKLTLALVASKLKEHRIRDYRLIEVKEGERCRVGNFELEFFAVNHSIPDAVGLSIKTPVGMIVHTGDFKLDYCLLYTS
;
A
#
# COMPACT_ATOMS: atom_id res chain seq x y z
N MET A 1 35.58 5.72 12.12
CA MET A 1 34.20 5.58 11.58
C MET A 1 33.26 6.04 12.68
N SER A 2 32.68 7.21 12.52
CA SER A 2 31.82 7.84 13.54
C SER A 2 30.39 7.27 13.49
N PRO A 3 29.78 6.90 14.62
CA PRO A 3 28.42 6.33 14.67
C PRO A 3 27.27 7.35 14.45
N ASP A 4 27.58 8.62 14.25
CA ASP A 4 26.57 9.69 14.22
C ASP A 4 26.03 10.09 12.83
N ALA A 5 26.56 9.52 11.74
CA ALA A 5 26.11 9.89 10.40
C ALA A 5 24.66 9.45 10.07
N GLY A 6 24.18 8.35 10.70
CA GLY A 6 22.83 7.82 10.44
C GLY A 6 21.69 8.57 11.14
N LYS A 7 21.99 9.29 12.23
CA LYS A 7 20.96 10.05 12.98
C LYS A 7 20.70 11.44 12.41
N ALA A 8 21.66 12.03 11.70
CA ALA A 8 21.52 13.37 11.14
C ALA A 8 20.55 13.42 9.95
N VAL A 9 20.49 12.36 9.13
CA VAL A 9 19.63 12.30 7.93
C VAL A 9 18.15 12.18 8.31
N SER A 10 17.81 11.43 9.37
CA SER A 10 16.41 11.29 9.82
C SER A 10 15.83 12.58 10.42
N THR A 11 16.66 13.41 11.04
CA THR A 11 16.23 14.69 11.64
C THR A 11 16.00 15.79 10.60
N TRP A 12 16.70 15.78 9.47
CA TRP A 12 16.49 16.75 8.40
C TRP A 12 15.21 16.44 7.60
N GLN A 13 14.94 15.18 7.30
CA GLN A 13 13.71 14.80 6.61
C GLN A 13 12.47 15.03 7.48
N THR A 14 12.51 14.68 8.76
CA THR A 14 11.42 14.99 9.70
C THR A 14 11.23 16.48 9.92
N GLY A 15 12.29 17.31 9.89
CA GLY A 15 12.17 18.75 10.06
C GLY A 15 11.51 19.45 8.87
N ILE A 16 11.90 19.10 7.63
CA ILE A 16 11.35 19.72 6.41
C ILE A 16 9.91 19.21 6.17
N MET A 17 9.66 17.92 6.36
CA MET A 17 8.31 17.36 6.26
C MET A 17 7.37 17.95 7.32
N LYS A 18 7.82 18.08 8.57
CA LYS A 18 7.05 18.72 9.62
C LYS A 18 6.66 20.16 9.25
N SER A 19 7.56 20.95 8.66
CA SER A 19 7.26 22.34 8.30
C SER A 19 6.25 22.45 7.13
N LEU A 20 6.22 21.48 6.23
CA LEU A 20 5.24 21.45 5.13
C LEU A 20 3.84 21.01 5.59
N TYR A 21 3.75 20.21 6.66
CA TYR A 21 2.51 19.67 7.18
C TYR A 21 2.04 20.30 8.50
N GLU A 22 2.82 21.20 9.11
CA GLU A 22 2.47 21.90 10.36
C GLU A 22 1.16 22.70 10.29
N ASN A 23 0.65 22.97 9.09
CA ASN A 23 -0.62 23.67 8.87
C ASN A 23 -1.78 22.75 8.48
N LEU A 24 -1.56 21.44 8.39
CA LEU A 24 -2.65 20.50 8.17
C LEU A 24 -3.27 20.18 9.53
N SER A 25 -4.49 20.65 9.75
CA SER A 25 -5.27 20.23 10.91
C SER A 25 -5.42 18.70 10.89
N GLU A 26 -5.33 18.08 12.07
CA GLU A 26 -5.70 16.67 12.19
C GLU A 26 -7.08 16.44 11.54
N PRO A 27 -7.23 15.38 10.73
CA PRO A 27 -8.51 15.12 10.10
C PRO A 27 -9.57 14.96 11.17
N ALA A 28 -10.72 15.58 10.96
CA ALA A 28 -11.86 15.46 11.89
C ALA A 28 -12.14 13.97 12.19
N PRO A 29 -12.62 13.65 13.41
CA PRO A 29 -13.06 12.28 13.70
C PRO A 29 -14.01 11.79 12.62
N LEU A 30 -13.87 10.50 12.24
CA LEU A 30 -14.75 9.91 11.23
C LEU A 30 -16.15 9.78 11.81
N GLU A 31 -17.16 10.35 11.14
CA GLU A 31 -18.56 10.21 11.53
C GLU A 31 -18.97 8.73 11.51
N ASP A 32 -19.89 8.35 12.42
CA ASP A 32 -20.38 6.96 12.44
C ASP A 32 -21.00 6.59 11.09
N GLY A 33 -20.53 5.49 10.54
CA GLY A 33 -20.95 4.99 9.24
C GLY A 33 -20.28 5.69 8.04
N ALA A 34 -19.39 6.64 8.22
CA ALA A 34 -18.61 7.21 7.13
C ALA A 34 -17.44 6.30 6.72
N LEU A 35 -17.00 6.42 5.48
CA LEU A 35 -15.82 5.77 4.92
C LEU A 35 -14.80 6.87 4.56
N ARG A 36 -13.57 6.69 5.02
CA ARG A 36 -12.47 7.60 4.70
C ARG A 36 -11.45 6.90 3.79
N VAL A 37 -10.99 7.60 2.78
CA VAL A 37 -9.87 7.16 1.91
C VAL A 37 -8.71 8.10 2.14
N ILE A 38 -7.55 7.53 2.47
CA ILE A 38 -6.34 8.27 2.84
C ILE A 38 -5.19 7.79 1.96
N PRO A 39 -4.76 8.56 0.97
CA PRO A 39 -3.53 8.26 0.25
C PRO A 39 -2.33 8.61 1.12
N LEU A 40 -1.44 7.64 1.36
CA LEU A 40 -0.17 7.82 2.07
C LEU A 40 1.01 7.95 1.10
N GLY A 41 0.76 7.80 -0.18
CA GLY A 41 1.70 7.97 -1.28
C GLY A 41 1.03 7.75 -2.63
N GLY A 42 1.72 8.05 -3.72
CA GLY A 42 1.22 7.87 -5.09
C GLY A 42 0.29 8.98 -5.61
N LEU A 43 -0.03 9.99 -4.83
CA LEU A 43 -0.89 11.08 -5.25
C LEU A 43 -0.06 12.24 -5.80
N GLY A 44 -0.20 12.52 -7.10
CA GLY A 44 0.57 13.57 -7.78
C GLY A 44 2.02 13.20 -8.09
N GLU A 45 2.37 11.93 -7.97
CA GLU A 45 3.70 11.38 -8.25
C GLU A 45 3.57 9.97 -8.82
N VAL A 46 4.64 9.43 -9.39
CA VAL A 46 4.72 8.04 -9.86
C VAL A 46 5.59 7.27 -8.88
N GLY A 47 4.98 6.37 -8.13
CA GLY A 47 5.67 5.53 -7.14
C GLY A 47 5.09 5.65 -5.74
N ARG A 48 5.63 4.87 -4.80
CA ARG A 48 5.21 4.71 -3.39
C ARG A 48 3.70 4.64 -3.19
N ASN A 49 3.02 3.93 -4.09
CA ASN A 49 1.57 3.79 -4.04
C ASN A 49 1.13 3.13 -2.75
N MET A 50 0.29 3.81 -1.99
CA MET A 50 -0.31 3.30 -0.76
C MET A 50 -1.58 4.06 -0.44
N ASN A 51 -2.69 3.34 -0.33
CA ASN A 51 -3.96 3.89 0.08
C ASN A 51 -4.47 3.17 1.32
N VAL A 52 -5.06 3.91 2.26
CA VAL A 52 -5.73 3.34 3.43
C VAL A 52 -7.20 3.68 3.38
N LEU A 53 -8.03 2.67 3.57
CA LEU A 53 -9.47 2.83 3.72
C LEU A 53 -9.82 2.61 5.18
N GLU A 54 -10.49 3.59 5.79
CA GLU A 54 -10.96 3.50 7.17
C GLU A 54 -12.48 3.40 7.20
N TYR A 55 -12.97 2.34 7.83
CA TYR A 55 -14.39 2.13 8.08
C TYR A 55 -14.62 1.50 9.45
N ARG A 56 -15.41 2.17 10.31
CA ARG A 56 -15.72 1.72 11.68
C ARG A 56 -14.47 1.32 12.47
N GLY A 57 -13.47 2.19 12.48
CA GLY A 57 -12.23 2.01 13.23
C GLY A 57 -11.30 0.92 12.69
N LYS A 58 -11.60 0.27 11.55
CA LYS A 58 -10.72 -0.71 10.91
C LYS A 58 -10.13 -0.14 9.63
N LEU A 59 -8.87 -0.49 9.40
CA LEU A 59 -8.05 -0.01 8.31
C LEU A 59 -7.76 -1.15 7.32
N LEU A 60 -8.08 -0.92 6.06
CA LEU A 60 -7.66 -1.76 4.94
C LEU A 60 -6.59 -1.00 4.14
N VAL A 61 -5.43 -1.59 3.96
CA VAL A 61 -4.35 -1.01 3.16
C VAL A 61 -4.41 -1.60 1.76
N VAL A 62 -4.30 -0.75 0.74
CA VAL A 62 -4.21 -1.15 -0.67
C VAL A 62 -2.89 -0.64 -1.22
N ASP A 63 -2.04 -1.56 -1.62
CA ASP A 63 -0.65 -1.38 -2.04
C ASP A 63 0.26 -0.81 -0.94
N CYS A 64 1.55 -1.02 -1.09
CA CYS A 64 2.58 -0.53 -0.19
C CYS A 64 3.92 -0.50 -0.95
N GLY A 65 4.07 0.49 -1.81
CA GLY A 65 5.15 0.62 -2.76
C GLY A 65 6.27 1.55 -2.32
N VAL A 66 7.35 1.57 -3.10
CA VAL A 66 8.45 2.52 -2.94
C VAL A 66 8.49 3.49 -4.09
N LEU A 67 9.14 4.63 -3.87
CA LEU A 67 9.58 5.55 -4.91
C LEU A 67 11.11 5.55 -4.93
N PHE A 68 11.70 5.48 -6.12
CA PHE A 68 13.14 5.62 -6.28
C PHE A 68 13.52 7.10 -6.30
N PRO A 69 14.62 7.47 -5.62
CA PRO A 69 15.04 8.87 -5.56
C PRO A 69 15.51 9.36 -6.93
N GLU A 70 15.38 10.66 -7.14
CA GLU A 70 15.93 11.36 -8.30
C GLU A 70 17.44 11.68 -8.10
N GLU A 71 18.14 12.07 -9.17
CA GLU A 71 19.57 12.45 -9.12
C GLU A 71 19.85 13.62 -8.16
N THR A 72 18.83 14.43 -7.88
CA THR A 72 18.89 15.57 -6.95
C THR A 72 18.90 15.16 -5.47
N GLN A 73 18.74 13.87 -5.16
CA GLN A 73 18.63 13.32 -3.80
C GLN A 73 19.79 12.36 -3.48
N PRO A 74 21.06 12.83 -3.47
CA PRO A 74 22.21 11.96 -3.23
C PRO A 74 22.17 11.35 -1.83
N GLY A 75 22.44 10.03 -1.74
CA GLY A 75 22.48 9.29 -0.47
C GLY A 75 21.10 8.80 0.01
N VAL A 76 20.06 8.99 -0.77
CA VAL A 76 18.74 8.37 -0.56
C VAL A 76 18.68 7.11 -1.43
N ASP A 77 18.38 5.95 -0.83
CA ASP A 77 18.24 4.68 -1.56
C ASP A 77 16.81 4.42 -1.98
N LEU A 78 15.85 4.70 -1.09
CA LEU A 78 14.42 4.47 -1.30
C LEU A 78 13.60 5.55 -0.56
N ILE A 79 12.45 5.87 -1.12
CA ILE A 79 11.45 6.74 -0.50
C ILE A 79 10.22 5.88 -0.20
N LEU A 80 9.83 5.83 1.07
CA LEU A 80 8.69 5.05 1.55
C LEU A 80 7.42 5.91 1.61
N PRO A 81 6.24 5.31 1.60
CA PRO A 81 5.01 5.97 2.01
C PRO A 81 5.13 6.51 3.43
N ASP A 82 4.33 7.51 3.76
CA ASP A 82 4.29 8.05 5.11
C ASP A 82 3.42 7.15 6.02
N PHE A 83 4.06 6.28 6.79
CA PHE A 83 3.37 5.38 7.72
C PHE A 83 2.90 6.08 9.01
N SER A 84 3.31 7.32 9.27
CA SER A 84 3.05 8.01 10.55
C SER A 84 1.57 8.04 10.90
N TRP A 85 0.69 8.14 9.89
CA TRP A 85 -0.76 8.19 10.11
C TRP A 85 -1.35 6.86 10.63
N ILE A 86 -0.73 5.71 10.31
CA ILE A 86 -1.19 4.38 10.75
C ILE A 86 -0.34 3.79 11.87
N GLU A 87 0.80 4.40 12.23
CA GLU A 87 1.78 3.84 13.15
C GLU A 87 1.18 3.53 14.52
N ASP A 88 0.41 4.45 15.09
CA ASP A 88 -0.28 4.26 16.38
C ASP A 88 -1.56 3.41 16.25
N ARG A 89 -1.94 3.01 15.03
CA ARG A 89 -3.16 2.29 14.69
C ARG A 89 -2.91 0.96 13.99
N MET A 90 -1.70 0.42 14.11
CA MET A 90 -1.34 -0.83 13.44
C MET A 90 -2.27 -2.00 13.84
N ASP A 91 -2.80 -2.01 15.06
CA ASP A 91 -3.77 -3.01 15.54
C ASP A 91 -5.14 -2.94 14.86
N ASP A 92 -5.45 -1.81 14.26
CA ASP A 92 -6.67 -1.63 13.48
C ASP A 92 -6.52 -2.11 12.03
N VAL A 93 -5.29 -2.32 11.55
CA VAL A 93 -5.04 -2.79 10.18
C VAL A 93 -5.49 -4.23 10.06
N VAL A 94 -6.56 -4.48 9.30
CA VAL A 94 -7.16 -5.80 9.12
C VAL A 94 -6.58 -6.58 7.95
N GLY A 95 -5.87 -5.91 7.05
CA GLY A 95 -5.19 -6.54 5.92
C GLY A 95 -4.51 -5.54 5.00
N LEU A 96 -3.55 -6.06 4.23
CA LEU A 96 -2.91 -5.41 3.11
C LEU A 96 -3.32 -6.14 1.84
N VAL A 97 -3.82 -5.44 0.85
CA VAL A 97 -4.19 -5.99 -0.45
C VAL A 97 -3.26 -5.42 -1.51
N LEU A 98 -2.66 -6.28 -2.31
CA LEU A 98 -1.71 -5.90 -3.35
C LEU A 98 -2.34 -6.10 -4.73
N THR A 99 -2.32 -5.03 -5.52
CA THR A 99 -2.90 -5.05 -6.87
C THR A 99 -2.03 -5.82 -7.86
N HIS A 100 -0.71 -5.65 -7.79
CA HIS A 100 0.26 -6.31 -8.66
C HIS A 100 1.70 -6.22 -8.10
N GLY A 101 2.66 -6.84 -8.78
CA GLY A 101 4.00 -7.07 -8.26
C GLY A 101 5.07 -6.03 -8.61
N HIS A 102 4.74 -4.84 -9.08
CA HIS A 102 5.74 -3.78 -9.31
C HIS A 102 6.25 -3.18 -8.00
N GLU A 103 7.49 -2.67 -8.02
CA GLU A 103 8.18 -2.14 -6.85
C GLU A 103 7.46 -0.95 -6.21
N ASP A 104 6.87 -0.11 -7.01
CA ASP A 104 6.08 1.04 -6.57
C ASP A 104 4.71 0.66 -5.98
N HIS A 105 4.39 -0.65 -5.93
CA HIS A 105 3.22 -1.21 -5.27
C HIS A 105 3.55 -2.20 -4.15
N ILE A 106 4.72 -2.87 -4.19
CA ILE A 106 5.08 -3.88 -3.18
C ILE A 106 6.40 -3.59 -2.44
N GLY A 107 7.20 -2.64 -2.91
CA GLY A 107 8.56 -2.44 -2.42
C GLY A 107 8.67 -2.06 -0.95
N ALA A 108 7.64 -1.41 -0.40
CA ALA A 108 7.61 -1.01 1.01
C ALA A 108 6.95 -2.04 1.94
N VAL A 109 6.40 -3.15 1.42
CA VAL A 109 5.78 -4.22 2.23
C VAL A 109 6.68 -4.72 3.35
N PRO A 110 7.99 -4.98 3.15
CA PRO A 110 8.86 -5.41 4.24
C PRO A 110 8.97 -4.39 5.37
N TYR A 111 8.91 -3.11 5.06
CA TYR A 111 9.01 -2.05 6.07
C TYR A 111 7.74 -1.96 6.91
N LEU A 112 6.58 -2.12 6.29
CA LEU A 112 5.29 -2.19 6.99
C LEU A 112 5.23 -3.45 7.89
N LEU A 113 5.60 -4.63 7.36
CA LEU A 113 5.56 -5.87 8.12
C LEU A 113 6.65 -5.98 9.21
N LYS A 114 7.69 -5.16 9.18
CA LYS A 114 8.60 -5.02 10.33
C LYS A 114 7.92 -4.40 11.54
N GLN A 115 6.91 -3.56 11.35
CA GLN A 115 6.14 -2.97 12.45
C GLN A 115 5.13 -3.98 13.00
N ARG A 116 4.47 -4.75 12.10
CA ARG A 116 3.51 -5.79 12.47
C ARG A 116 3.49 -6.91 11.42
N ALA A 117 4.15 -8.03 11.72
CA ALA A 117 4.36 -9.11 10.77
C ALA A 117 3.11 -9.95 10.48
N ASP A 118 2.15 -10.01 11.38
CA ASP A 118 0.95 -10.85 11.29
C ASP A 118 -0.19 -10.24 10.45
N ILE A 119 0.01 -9.03 9.89
CA ILE A 119 -0.95 -8.44 8.94
C ILE A 119 -1.15 -9.39 7.77
N PRO A 120 -2.40 -9.86 7.50
CA PRO A 120 -2.67 -10.69 6.33
C PRO A 120 -2.42 -9.92 5.04
N VAL A 121 -1.62 -10.48 4.13
CA VAL A 121 -1.32 -9.89 2.83
C VAL A 121 -2.02 -10.70 1.74
N TYR A 122 -2.89 -10.05 1.00
CA TYR A 122 -3.68 -10.62 -0.09
C TYR A 122 -3.08 -10.19 -1.43
N GLY A 123 -3.01 -11.10 -2.38
CA GLY A 123 -2.52 -10.78 -3.72
C GLY A 123 -2.55 -11.99 -4.65
N SER A 124 -2.29 -11.76 -5.93
CA SER A 124 -2.16 -12.85 -6.90
C SER A 124 -0.93 -13.71 -6.59
N LYS A 125 -0.91 -14.92 -7.14
CA LYS A 125 0.19 -15.88 -6.91
C LYS A 125 1.56 -15.29 -7.25
N LEU A 126 1.68 -14.60 -8.39
CA LEU A 126 2.94 -13.98 -8.80
C LEU A 126 3.34 -12.84 -7.85
N THR A 127 2.40 -11.95 -7.53
CA THR A 127 2.63 -10.83 -6.60
C THR A 127 3.13 -11.33 -5.25
N LEU A 128 2.47 -12.35 -4.68
CA LEU A 128 2.87 -12.92 -3.39
C LEU A 128 4.22 -13.64 -3.45
N ALA A 129 4.58 -14.27 -4.58
CA ALA A 129 5.91 -14.88 -4.73
C ALA A 129 7.02 -13.83 -4.70
N LEU A 130 6.81 -12.66 -5.35
CA LEU A 130 7.74 -11.53 -5.30
C LEU A 130 7.84 -10.96 -3.88
N VAL A 131 6.72 -10.77 -3.20
CA VAL A 131 6.68 -10.32 -1.79
C VAL A 131 7.42 -11.30 -0.88
N ALA A 132 7.19 -12.62 -1.02
CA ALA A 132 7.87 -13.63 -0.22
C ALA A 132 9.40 -13.56 -0.37
N SER A 133 9.92 -13.32 -1.59
CA SER A 133 11.34 -13.11 -1.82
C SER A 133 11.87 -11.90 -1.04
N LYS A 134 11.16 -10.77 -1.12
CA LYS A 134 11.53 -9.55 -0.38
C LYS A 134 11.52 -9.75 1.13
N LEU A 135 10.49 -10.41 1.65
CA LEU A 135 10.39 -10.69 3.09
C LEU A 135 11.55 -11.56 3.57
N LYS A 136 11.97 -12.54 2.76
CA LYS A 136 13.14 -13.37 3.04
C LYS A 136 14.44 -12.55 3.07
N GLU A 137 14.65 -11.65 2.11
CA GLU A 137 15.80 -10.73 2.06
C GLU A 137 15.86 -9.85 3.30
N HIS A 138 14.72 -9.33 3.73
CA HIS A 138 14.58 -8.52 4.94
C HIS A 138 14.55 -9.33 6.24
N ARG A 139 14.68 -10.69 6.18
CA ARG A 139 14.69 -11.62 7.32
C ARG A 139 13.41 -11.55 8.16
N ILE A 140 12.29 -11.20 7.54
CA ILE A 140 10.97 -11.22 8.17
C ILE A 140 10.47 -12.65 8.15
N ARG A 141 9.94 -13.11 9.28
CA ARG A 141 9.34 -14.44 9.47
C ARG A 141 7.92 -14.26 10.01
N ASP A 142 7.19 -15.35 10.06
CA ASP A 142 5.85 -15.42 10.66
C ASP A 142 4.81 -14.50 9.98
N TYR A 143 4.99 -14.25 8.68
CA TYR A 143 4.06 -13.51 7.85
C TYR A 143 2.93 -14.38 7.30
N ARG A 144 1.83 -13.78 6.93
CA ARG A 144 0.65 -14.46 6.39
C ARG A 144 0.31 -13.95 4.98
N LEU A 145 0.62 -14.77 3.95
CA LEU A 145 0.26 -14.51 2.56
C LEU A 145 -1.00 -15.31 2.18
N ILE A 146 -1.96 -14.67 1.54
CA ILE A 146 -3.24 -15.24 1.15
C ILE A 146 -3.40 -15.01 -0.35
N GLU A 147 -3.30 -16.10 -1.12
CA GLU A 147 -3.51 -16.06 -2.57
C GLU A 147 -4.97 -15.76 -2.89
N VAL A 148 -5.19 -14.85 -3.84
CA VAL A 148 -6.50 -14.51 -4.39
C VAL A 148 -6.47 -14.64 -5.90
N LYS A 149 -7.64 -14.92 -6.48
CA LYS A 149 -7.82 -15.08 -7.93
C LYS A 149 -8.87 -14.12 -8.46
N GLU A 150 -8.81 -13.88 -9.76
CA GLU A 150 -9.88 -13.19 -10.48
C GLU A 150 -11.26 -13.79 -10.16
N GLY A 151 -12.25 -12.92 -9.92
CA GLY A 151 -13.62 -13.30 -9.54
C GLY A 151 -13.77 -13.76 -8.09
N GLU A 152 -12.69 -13.91 -7.35
CA GLU A 152 -12.76 -14.32 -5.94
C GLU A 152 -13.32 -13.21 -5.07
N ARG A 153 -14.11 -13.63 -4.08
CA ARG A 153 -14.67 -12.74 -3.06
C ARG A 153 -14.23 -13.18 -1.68
N CYS A 154 -13.81 -12.23 -0.88
CA CYS A 154 -13.46 -12.48 0.50
C CYS A 154 -13.89 -11.33 1.42
N ARG A 155 -13.93 -11.61 2.72
CA ARG A 155 -14.17 -10.58 3.73
C ARG A 155 -12.90 -10.33 4.53
N VAL A 156 -12.50 -9.06 4.60
CA VAL A 156 -11.34 -8.60 5.36
C VAL A 156 -11.82 -7.55 6.36
N GLY A 157 -11.94 -7.93 7.62
CA GLY A 157 -12.56 -7.07 8.64
C GLY A 157 -13.98 -6.65 8.26
N ASN A 158 -14.19 -5.35 8.13
CA ASN A 158 -15.46 -4.73 7.78
C ASN A 158 -15.65 -4.52 6.25
N PHE A 159 -14.70 -4.98 5.43
CA PHE A 159 -14.70 -4.81 3.99
C PHE A 159 -15.03 -6.12 3.27
N GLU A 160 -15.89 -6.07 2.26
CA GLU A 160 -16.12 -7.16 1.33
C GLU A 160 -15.36 -6.85 0.04
N LEU A 161 -14.46 -7.75 -0.34
CA LEU A 161 -13.57 -7.57 -1.48
C LEU A 161 -13.98 -8.50 -2.62
N GLU A 162 -13.91 -8.02 -3.85
CA GLU A 162 -13.99 -8.80 -5.07
C GLU A 162 -12.84 -8.39 -5.99
N PHE A 163 -12.11 -9.38 -6.52
CA PHE A 163 -10.95 -9.17 -7.36
C PHE A 163 -11.32 -9.33 -8.83
N PHE A 164 -10.92 -8.40 -9.68
CA PHE A 164 -11.12 -8.50 -11.12
C PHE A 164 -9.79 -8.30 -11.86
N ALA A 165 -9.62 -8.98 -13.00
CA ALA A 165 -8.41 -8.84 -13.79
C ALA A 165 -8.32 -7.43 -14.41
N VAL A 166 -7.10 -6.90 -14.46
CA VAL A 166 -6.78 -5.69 -15.21
C VAL A 166 -5.62 -5.95 -16.15
N ASN A 167 -5.63 -5.28 -17.29
CA ASN A 167 -4.53 -5.39 -18.24
C ASN A 167 -3.42 -4.42 -17.84
N HIS A 168 -2.22 -4.95 -17.62
CA HIS A 168 -1.05 -4.15 -17.22
C HIS A 168 0.23 -4.76 -17.81
N SER A 169 1.40 -4.18 -17.53
CA SER A 169 2.70 -4.63 -18.03
C SER A 169 3.28 -5.84 -17.28
N ILE A 170 2.62 -6.27 -16.20
CA ILE A 170 2.97 -7.47 -15.43
C ILE A 170 1.77 -8.43 -15.40
N PRO A 171 1.99 -9.77 -15.47
CA PRO A 171 0.91 -10.74 -15.35
C PRO A 171 0.21 -10.70 -13.98
N ASP A 172 -1.01 -11.23 -13.95
CA ASP A 172 -1.82 -11.41 -12.74
C ASP A 172 -2.13 -10.10 -11.98
N ALA A 173 -2.11 -8.96 -12.67
CA ALA A 173 -2.55 -7.70 -12.09
C ALA A 173 -4.06 -7.73 -11.85
N VAL A 174 -4.48 -7.24 -10.67
CA VAL A 174 -5.88 -7.21 -10.26
C VAL A 174 -6.31 -5.82 -9.83
N GLY A 175 -7.55 -5.48 -10.14
CA GLY A 175 -8.30 -4.41 -9.51
C GLY A 175 -9.20 -4.96 -8.41
N LEU A 176 -9.76 -4.07 -7.61
CA LEU A 176 -10.55 -4.37 -6.42
C LEU A 176 -11.90 -3.67 -6.46
N SER A 177 -12.97 -4.40 -6.22
CA SER A 177 -14.23 -3.86 -5.76
C SER A 177 -14.29 -4.02 -4.24
N ILE A 178 -14.36 -2.92 -3.51
CA ILE A 178 -14.34 -2.87 -2.05
C ILE A 178 -15.69 -2.38 -1.58
N LYS A 179 -16.51 -3.29 -1.08
CA LYS A 179 -17.87 -2.99 -0.65
C LYS A 179 -17.93 -2.80 0.86
N THR A 180 -18.62 -1.75 1.26
CA THR A 180 -19.00 -1.47 2.65
C THR A 180 -20.50 -1.17 2.71
N PRO A 181 -21.13 -1.15 3.89
CA PRO A 181 -22.55 -0.76 4.01
C PRO A 181 -22.86 0.66 3.53
N VAL A 182 -21.87 1.54 3.43
CA VAL A 182 -22.04 2.95 3.00
C VAL A 182 -21.74 3.16 1.51
N GLY A 183 -21.27 2.14 0.81
CA GLY A 183 -21.01 2.23 -0.62
C GLY A 183 -19.93 1.27 -1.10
N MET A 184 -19.64 1.36 -2.39
CA MET A 184 -18.64 0.55 -3.07
C MET A 184 -17.56 1.46 -3.66
N ILE A 185 -16.30 1.09 -3.43
CA ILE A 185 -15.13 1.70 -4.05
C ILE A 185 -14.60 0.72 -5.08
N VAL A 186 -14.24 1.23 -6.25
CA VAL A 186 -13.47 0.49 -7.25
C VAL A 186 -12.06 1.07 -7.28
N HIS A 187 -11.09 0.24 -6.93
CA HIS A 187 -9.67 0.55 -7.03
C HIS A 187 -9.10 -0.25 -8.21
N THR A 188 -8.71 0.43 -9.26
CA THR A 188 -8.29 -0.23 -10.51
C THR A 188 -6.89 -0.81 -10.44
N GLY A 189 -6.08 -0.40 -9.47
CA GLY A 189 -4.63 -0.56 -9.59
C GLY A 189 -4.13 0.16 -10.84
N ASP A 190 -2.97 -0.24 -11.31
CA ASP A 190 -2.45 0.21 -12.59
C ASP A 190 -3.06 -0.61 -13.72
N PHE A 191 -3.63 0.07 -14.71
CA PHE A 191 -4.22 -0.58 -15.87
C PHE A 191 -3.89 0.17 -17.16
N LYS A 192 -3.92 -0.55 -18.26
CA LYS A 192 -3.85 0.01 -19.61
C LYS A 192 -5.04 -0.45 -20.46
N LEU A 193 -5.48 0.39 -21.37
CA LEU A 193 -6.43 0.01 -22.41
C LEU A 193 -5.65 -0.59 -23.57
N ASP A 194 -5.96 -1.85 -23.91
CA ASP A 194 -5.39 -2.52 -25.06
C ASP A 194 -6.45 -2.63 -26.16
N TYR A 195 -6.31 -1.79 -27.18
CA TYR A 195 -7.24 -1.78 -28.31
C TYR A 195 -7.25 -3.09 -29.10
N CYS A 196 -6.17 -3.88 -29.04
CA CYS A 196 -6.09 -5.17 -29.72
C CYS A 196 -7.08 -6.18 -29.13
N LEU A 197 -7.36 -6.11 -27.83
CA LEU A 197 -8.32 -7.00 -27.16
C LEU A 197 -9.79 -6.59 -27.39
N LEU A 198 -10.04 -5.34 -27.75
CA LEU A 198 -11.40 -4.83 -28.00
C LEU A 198 -11.98 -5.29 -29.35
N TYR A 199 -11.12 -5.77 -30.29
CA TYR A 199 -11.55 -6.21 -31.62
C TYR A 199 -11.57 -7.73 -31.82
N THR A 200 -11.24 -8.52 -30.81
CA THR A 200 -11.13 -9.98 -30.89
C THR A 200 -12.19 -10.74 -30.07
N SER A 201 -13.20 -10.06 -29.57
CA SER A 201 -14.34 -10.67 -28.86
C SER A 201 -15.60 -10.64 -29.71
#